data_1eb985807b759dc9eb5ad1fa20dc1345
#
_entry.id   1eb985807b759dc9eb5ad1fa20dc1345
#
_cell.length_a   1.000
_cell.length_b   1.000
_cell.length_c   1.000
_cell.angle_alpha   90.00
_cell.angle_beta   90.00
_cell.angle_gamma   90.00
#
_symmetry.space_group_name_H-M   'P 1'
#
loop_
_entity.id
_entity.type
_entity.pdbx_description
1 polymer ?
#
loop_
_entity_poly.entity_id
_entity_poly.type
_entity_poly.pdbx_seq_one_letter_code
_entity_poly.pdbx_strand_id
1 'polypeptide(L)'
;MAKPIVLIAEELSPATIQALGPDFEVKNCDGANRAELLAALGAGVDAVLIRSATKMDAEAIAASKGLKVIARAGVGVDNVDIPAATAAGIMVVNAPTSNIVSAAELAIALLLASARFISPANAALRGGKWARSKFTGAELFEKTLGVVGFGKIGQLVTARMQAFGMHVVAYDPYLLPARAAQLGVRLVELDELLRISDFITIHLPKTKETANLIGADALRKVKPSVRIINAARGGVLDEAALYTALVEGRVAGAGLDVFATEPCTDSPLFGLDQVVATPHLGASTDEAQERAGIAVAVSVRKALAGELVPDALNVKGGAIHEDIRPSLPLVEKMAQIATIIAGELPTSLDVEVRGDISGHDSTILGISVLKGALAAVGAESVTYVNAPGLAAERGMTSSVTTNPESPEYRSMISLRAALPDGRSIVVDGTLMGIRRVEKIIAINGFDLDLPPTEHLLFLQYSDRPGVVGAVGGIIGSAGINIAGMQVARSEAGGEALMALNIDSALTPEILAQVLQETGADLVRTVTLVS
;
A
#
# COMPACT_ATOMS: atom_id res chain seq x y z
N MET A 1 9.64 -24.39 12.10
CA MET A 1 8.73 -24.12 10.95
C MET A 1 9.55 -24.13 9.67
N ALA A 2 8.96 -24.49 8.52
CA ALA A 2 9.63 -24.35 7.23
C ALA A 2 9.83 -22.84 6.92
N LYS A 3 10.93 -22.49 6.25
CA LYS A 3 11.17 -21.11 5.84
C LYS A 3 10.17 -20.70 4.77
N PRO A 4 9.62 -19.47 4.79
CA PRO A 4 8.80 -18.96 3.70
C PRO A 4 9.58 -18.95 2.39
N ILE A 5 8.90 -19.28 1.29
CA ILE A 5 9.50 -19.39 -0.04
C ILE A 5 9.28 -18.08 -0.81
N VAL A 6 10.36 -17.46 -1.24
CA VAL A 6 10.37 -16.23 -2.04
C VAL A 6 10.84 -16.55 -3.45
N LEU A 7 9.96 -16.40 -4.44
CA LEU A 7 10.26 -16.59 -5.86
C LEU A 7 10.81 -15.28 -6.45
N ILE A 8 11.98 -15.32 -7.06
CA ILE A 8 12.53 -14.22 -7.86
C ILE A 8 12.32 -14.57 -9.33
N ALA A 9 11.43 -13.85 -10.01
CA ALA A 9 11.02 -14.16 -11.37
C ALA A 9 11.80 -13.37 -12.45
N GLU A 10 12.63 -12.43 -12.06
CA GLU A 10 13.54 -11.67 -12.94
C GLU A 10 14.84 -11.40 -12.21
N GLU A 11 15.90 -11.14 -12.94
CA GLU A 11 17.20 -10.79 -12.36
C GLU A 11 17.08 -9.51 -11.51
N LEU A 12 17.51 -9.59 -10.26
CA LEU A 12 17.56 -8.50 -9.28
C LEU A 12 18.99 -8.32 -8.77
N SER A 13 19.28 -7.13 -8.26
CA SER A 13 20.58 -6.85 -7.62
C SER A 13 20.87 -7.85 -6.49
N PRO A 14 22.12 -8.31 -6.33
CA PRO A 14 22.53 -9.16 -5.21
C PRO A 14 22.16 -8.58 -3.83
N ALA A 15 22.11 -7.25 -3.71
CA ALA A 15 21.66 -6.56 -2.49
C ALA A 15 20.22 -6.90 -2.10
N THR A 16 19.37 -7.27 -3.06
CA THR A 16 17.98 -7.73 -2.79
C THR A 16 17.98 -9.00 -1.95
N ILE A 17 18.82 -9.98 -2.31
CA ILE A 17 18.93 -11.26 -1.59
C ILE A 17 19.51 -11.02 -0.19
N GLN A 18 20.50 -10.13 -0.07
CA GLN A 18 21.05 -9.75 1.22
C GLN A 18 20.00 -9.07 2.12
N ALA A 19 19.16 -8.21 1.54
CA ALA A 19 18.08 -7.52 2.26
C ALA A 19 16.94 -8.46 2.69
N LEU A 20 16.66 -9.52 1.93
CA LEU A 20 15.75 -10.60 2.36
C LEU A 20 16.29 -11.31 3.59
N GLY A 21 17.61 -11.58 3.63
CA GLY A 21 18.25 -12.26 4.74
C GLY A 21 18.09 -13.78 4.73
N PRO A 22 18.60 -14.50 5.76
CA PRO A 22 18.69 -15.96 5.77
C PRO A 22 17.38 -16.67 6.15
N ASP A 23 16.33 -15.93 6.54
CA ASP A 23 15.10 -16.50 7.07
C ASP A 23 14.15 -17.02 5.98
N PHE A 24 14.51 -16.84 4.71
CA PHE A 24 13.72 -17.21 3.54
C PHE A 24 14.44 -18.24 2.67
N GLU A 25 13.64 -19.11 2.01
CA GLU A 25 14.10 -19.94 0.91
C GLU A 25 13.88 -19.18 -0.40
N VAL A 26 14.96 -18.84 -1.11
CA VAL A 26 14.89 -18.12 -2.38
C VAL A 26 14.90 -19.11 -3.54
N LYS A 27 13.90 -19.01 -4.43
CA LYS A 27 13.81 -19.74 -5.69
C LYS A 27 13.83 -18.77 -6.86
N ASN A 28 14.29 -19.22 -8.01
CA ASN A 28 14.34 -18.39 -9.22
C ASN A 28 13.55 -19.09 -10.33
N CYS A 29 12.96 -18.28 -11.23
CA CYS A 29 12.41 -18.73 -12.50
C CYS A 29 12.58 -17.63 -13.55
N ASP A 30 12.42 -17.98 -14.83
CA ASP A 30 12.25 -16.98 -15.88
C ASP A 30 10.77 -16.54 -15.94
N GLY A 31 10.47 -15.38 -15.33
CA GLY A 31 9.12 -14.83 -15.30
C GLY A 31 8.59 -14.34 -16.64
N ALA A 32 9.46 -14.14 -17.65
CA ALA A 32 9.04 -13.89 -19.02
C ALA A 32 8.56 -15.16 -19.74
N ASN A 33 9.01 -16.34 -19.28
CA ASN A 33 8.52 -17.63 -19.73
C ASN A 33 7.23 -17.98 -18.97
N ARG A 34 6.09 -17.83 -19.64
CA ARG A 34 4.76 -18.03 -19.05
C ARG A 34 4.58 -19.40 -18.40
N ALA A 35 5.02 -20.47 -19.06
CA ALA A 35 4.85 -21.83 -18.56
C ALA A 35 5.68 -22.08 -17.28
N GLU A 36 6.90 -21.56 -17.24
CA GLU A 36 7.79 -21.68 -16.09
C GLU A 36 7.26 -20.88 -14.89
N LEU A 37 6.77 -19.65 -15.12
CA LEU A 37 6.15 -18.82 -14.09
C LEU A 37 4.94 -19.54 -13.46
N LEU A 38 4.00 -20.04 -14.27
CA LEU A 38 2.81 -20.73 -13.77
C LEU A 38 3.16 -22.00 -12.99
N ALA A 39 4.15 -22.77 -13.47
CA ALA A 39 4.64 -23.95 -12.78
C ALA A 39 5.26 -23.62 -11.42
N ALA A 40 6.09 -22.56 -11.35
CA ALA A 40 6.73 -22.12 -10.12
C ALA A 40 5.70 -21.60 -9.10
N LEU A 41 4.71 -20.80 -9.52
CA LEU A 41 3.62 -20.34 -8.68
C LEU A 41 2.74 -21.50 -8.17
N GLY A 42 2.43 -22.46 -9.03
CA GLY A 42 1.63 -23.66 -8.70
C GLY A 42 2.32 -24.64 -7.74
N ALA A 43 3.65 -24.60 -7.66
CA ALA A 43 4.44 -25.39 -6.71
C ALA A 43 4.34 -24.88 -5.25
N GLY A 44 3.79 -23.68 -5.04
CA GLY A 44 3.61 -23.06 -3.74
C GLY A 44 4.78 -22.11 -3.40
N VAL A 45 4.46 -20.82 -3.29
CA VAL A 45 5.39 -19.75 -2.89
C VAL A 45 4.66 -18.75 -2.02
N ASP A 46 5.35 -18.15 -1.04
CA ASP A 46 4.76 -17.15 -0.15
C ASP A 46 4.85 -15.74 -0.73
N ALA A 47 5.89 -15.43 -1.50
CA ALA A 47 6.06 -14.14 -2.17
C ALA A 47 6.68 -14.31 -3.54
N VAL A 48 6.38 -13.38 -4.47
CA VAL A 48 7.03 -13.28 -5.77
C VAL A 48 7.60 -11.88 -5.98
N LEU A 49 8.87 -11.79 -6.37
CA LEU A 49 9.55 -10.55 -6.74
C LEU A 49 9.64 -10.50 -8.27
N ILE A 50 9.13 -9.42 -8.85
CA ILE A 50 9.06 -9.21 -10.30
C ILE A 50 9.62 -7.83 -10.69
N ARG A 51 9.89 -7.65 -11.99
CA ARG A 51 10.10 -6.34 -12.61
C ARG A 51 9.08 -6.12 -13.73
N SER A 52 9.53 -5.68 -14.90
CA SER A 52 8.65 -5.30 -16.02
C SER A 52 8.32 -6.44 -16.98
N ALA A 53 9.16 -7.45 -17.09
CA ALA A 53 8.97 -8.55 -18.04
C ALA A 53 7.97 -9.61 -17.54
N THR A 54 7.83 -9.78 -16.23
CA THR A 54 6.90 -10.75 -15.62
C THR A 54 5.50 -10.15 -15.52
N LYS A 55 4.50 -10.89 -15.99
CA LYS A 55 3.10 -10.47 -15.92
C LYS A 55 2.32 -11.27 -14.88
N MET A 56 1.83 -10.59 -13.85
CA MET A 56 0.98 -11.14 -12.79
C MET A 56 -0.47 -10.76 -13.05
N ASP A 57 -1.07 -11.37 -14.07
CA ASP A 57 -2.47 -11.21 -14.41
C ASP A 57 -3.36 -12.19 -13.60
N ALA A 58 -4.67 -12.14 -13.83
CA ALA A 58 -5.65 -12.98 -13.12
C ALA A 58 -5.33 -14.49 -13.23
N GLU A 59 -4.80 -14.96 -14.37
CA GLU A 59 -4.42 -16.37 -14.55
C GLU A 59 -3.23 -16.74 -13.66
N ALA A 60 -2.17 -15.91 -13.61
CA ALA A 60 -1.00 -16.18 -12.78
C ALA A 60 -1.36 -16.15 -11.29
N ILE A 61 -2.23 -15.22 -10.90
CA ILE A 61 -2.75 -15.09 -9.55
C ILE A 61 -3.58 -16.34 -9.17
N ALA A 62 -4.47 -16.77 -10.04
CA ALA A 62 -5.30 -17.95 -9.80
C ALA A 62 -4.48 -19.26 -9.76
N ALA A 63 -3.38 -19.34 -10.53
CA ALA A 63 -2.48 -20.49 -10.51
C ALA A 63 -1.61 -20.56 -9.25
N SER A 64 -1.46 -19.47 -8.51
CA SER A 64 -0.59 -19.41 -7.34
C SER A 64 -1.18 -20.17 -6.14
N LYS A 65 -0.31 -20.88 -5.41
CA LYS A 65 -0.69 -21.57 -4.18
C LYS A 65 0.05 -20.94 -3.01
N GLY A 66 -0.72 -20.43 -2.04
CA GLY A 66 -0.17 -19.85 -0.81
C GLY A 66 0.52 -18.49 -0.98
N LEU A 67 0.40 -17.86 -2.16
CA LEU A 67 0.99 -16.56 -2.43
C LEU A 67 0.33 -15.48 -1.56
N LYS A 68 1.14 -14.74 -0.83
CA LYS A 68 0.72 -13.66 0.07
C LYS A 68 1.11 -12.28 -0.43
N VAL A 69 2.23 -12.19 -1.19
CA VAL A 69 2.81 -10.92 -1.62
C VAL A 69 3.30 -10.99 -3.05
N ILE A 70 2.90 -10.00 -3.85
CA ILE A 70 3.50 -9.67 -5.15
C ILE A 70 4.30 -8.39 -4.97
N ALA A 71 5.62 -8.46 -5.16
CA ALA A 71 6.54 -7.35 -4.96
C ALA A 71 7.19 -6.93 -6.28
N ARG A 72 6.81 -5.77 -6.81
CA ARG A 72 7.38 -5.24 -8.06
C ARG A 72 8.56 -4.32 -7.76
N ALA A 73 9.78 -4.73 -8.12
CA ALA A 73 11.00 -3.93 -7.99
C ALA A 73 11.01 -2.77 -8.99
N GLY A 74 10.28 -1.72 -8.68
CA GLY A 74 10.12 -0.49 -9.47
C GLY A 74 8.86 0.27 -9.10
N VAL A 75 8.56 1.37 -9.79
CA VAL A 75 7.46 2.29 -9.43
C VAL A 75 6.12 1.88 -10.05
N GLY A 76 6.08 1.65 -11.38
CA GLY A 76 4.85 1.25 -12.07
C GLY A 76 4.45 -0.18 -11.72
N VAL A 77 3.17 -0.50 -11.85
CA VAL A 77 2.61 -1.85 -11.60
C VAL A 77 1.64 -2.26 -12.71
N ASP A 78 1.86 -1.72 -13.91
CA ASP A 78 0.99 -1.95 -15.07
C ASP A 78 0.94 -3.43 -15.50
N ASN A 79 1.89 -4.22 -15.07
CA ASN A 79 2.00 -5.67 -15.30
C ASN A 79 1.40 -6.53 -14.16
N VAL A 80 0.70 -5.93 -13.19
CA VAL A 80 0.03 -6.63 -12.07
C VAL A 80 -1.46 -6.34 -12.09
N ASP A 81 -2.29 -7.37 -12.08
CA ASP A 81 -3.74 -7.25 -11.89
C ASP A 81 -4.05 -7.03 -10.40
N ILE A 82 -4.06 -5.76 -9.99
CA ILE A 82 -4.31 -5.38 -8.58
C ILE A 82 -5.70 -5.82 -8.12
N PRO A 83 -6.80 -5.65 -8.89
CA PRO A 83 -8.12 -6.16 -8.52
C PRO A 83 -8.13 -7.66 -8.24
N ALA A 84 -7.54 -8.48 -9.12
CA ALA A 84 -7.46 -9.92 -8.92
C ALA A 84 -6.62 -10.29 -7.68
N ALA A 85 -5.46 -9.64 -7.48
CA ALA A 85 -4.63 -9.83 -6.29
C ALA A 85 -5.40 -9.48 -5.01
N THR A 86 -6.17 -8.38 -5.03
CA THR A 86 -6.97 -7.93 -3.89
C THR A 86 -8.07 -8.95 -3.55
N ALA A 87 -8.79 -9.45 -4.55
CA ALA A 87 -9.82 -10.49 -4.36
C ALA A 87 -9.23 -11.79 -3.78
N ALA A 88 -7.99 -12.14 -4.18
CA ALA A 88 -7.26 -13.29 -3.65
C ALA A 88 -6.60 -13.04 -2.28
N GLY A 89 -6.71 -11.85 -1.70
CA GLY A 89 -6.08 -11.48 -0.43
C GLY A 89 -4.56 -11.29 -0.52
N ILE A 90 -4.01 -11.15 -1.73
CA ILE A 90 -2.57 -11.01 -1.98
C ILE A 90 -2.19 -9.53 -1.93
N MET A 91 -1.21 -9.20 -1.10
CA MET A 91 -0.67 -7.85 -1.01
C MET A 91 0.19 -7.53 -2.24
N VAL A 92 -0.02 -6.35 -2.84
CA VAL A 92 0.81 -5.84 -3.92
C VAL A 92 1.64 -4.67 -3.40
N VAL A 93 2.97 -4.81 -3.49
CA VAL A 93 3.92 -3.76 -3.06
C VAL A 93 4.82 -3.34 -4.22
N ASN A 94 5.25 -2.09 -4.20
CA ASN A 94 6.20 -1.56 -5.17
C ASN A 94 7.34 -0.78 -4.48
N ALA A 95 8.21 -0.14 -5.27
CA ALA A 95 9.29 0.71 -4.78
C ALA A 95 9.11 2.16 -5.30
N PRO A 96 8.20 2.95 -4.72
CA PRO A 96 7.71 4.20 -5.32
C PRO A 96 8.75 5.32 -5.39
N THR A 97 9.88 5.20 -4.70
CA THR A 97 10.91 6.23 -4.65
C THR A 97 12.27 5.80 -5.24
N SER A 98 12.38 4.55 -5.69
CA SER A 98 13.66 3.94 -6.05
C SER A 98 14.35 4.59 -7.25
N ASN A 99 13.60 5.04 -8.26
CA ASN A 99 14.12 5.54 -9.52
C ASN A 99 13.94 7.06 -9.73
N ILE A 100 13.54 7.81 -8.70
CA ILE A 100 13.22 9.25 -8.84
C ILE A 100 14.39 10.03 -9.43
N VAL A 101 15.62 9.77 -8.98
CA VAL A 101 16.83 10.44 -9.46
C VAL A 101 17.14 10.03 -10.89
N SER A 102 17.17 8.74 -11.18
CA SER A 102 17.48 8.21 -12.50
C SER A 102 16.50 8.67 -13.59
N ALA A 103 15.19 8.70 -13.27
CA ALA A 103 14.17 9.20 -14.18
C ALA A 103 14.32 10.71 -14.44
N ALA A 104 14.66 11.50 -13.42
CA ALA A 104 14.92 12.93 -13.58
C ALA A 104 16.15 13.17 -14.47
N GLU A 105 17.22 12.40 -14.29
CA GLU A 105 18.44 12.49 -15.07
C GLU A 105 18.23 12.08 -16.53
N LEU A 106 17.45 11.01 -16.80
CA LEU A 106 17.12 10.62 -18.15
C LEU A 106 16.25 11.67 -18.86
N ALA A 107 15.26 12.24 -18.17
CA ALA A 107 14.44 13.32 -18.74
C ALA A 107 15.30 14.52 -19.15
N ILE A 108 16.28 14.90 -18.33
CA ILE A 108 17.25 15.95 -18.65
C ILE A 108 18.18 15.55 -19.80
N ALA A 109 18.65 14.30 -19.82
CA ALA A 109 19.48 13.80 -20.92
C ALA A 109 18.74 13.84 -22.26
N LEU A 110 17.48 13.44 -22.29
CA LEU A 110 16.61 13.52 -23.48
C LEU A 110 16.36 14.98 -23.90
N LEU A 111 16.16 15.89 -22.94
CA LEU A 111 16.00 17.32 -23.18
C LEU A 111 17.26 17.89 -23.85
N LEU A 112 18.43 17.63 -23.28
CA LEU A 112 19.70 18.10 -23.83
C LEU A 112 20.01 17.46 -25.20
N ALA A 113 19.76 16.17 -25.36
CA ALA A 113 19.95 15.45 -26.61
C ALA A 113 19.03 16.00 -27.73
N SER A 114 17.77 16.28 -27.41
CA SER A 114 16.82 16.91 -28.34
C SER A 114 17.22 18.35 -28.66
N ALA A 115 17.61 19.15 -27.67
CA ALA A 115 18.03 20.53 -27.87
C ALA A 115 19.23 20.67 -28.82
N ARG A 116 20.15 19.71 -28.79
CA ARG A 116 21.44 19.77 -29.49
C ARG A 116 21.60 18.74 -30.60
N PHE A 117 20.53 18.03 -30.99
CA PHE A 117 20.54 16.99 -32.05
C PHE A 117 21.62 15.92 -31.82
N ILE A 118 21.87 15.51 -30.58
CA ILE A 118 23.01 14.63 -30.24
C ILE A 118 22.92 13.29 -30.98
N SER A 119 21.75 12.62 -30.94
CA SER A 119 21.58 11.29 -31.54
C SER A 119 21.77 11.29 -33.06
N PRO A 120 21.09 12.14 -33.86
CA PRO A 120 21.27 12.14 -35.30
C PRO A 120 22.63 12.68 -35.73
N ALA A 121 23.24 13.62 -34.99
CA ALA A 121 24.59 14.10 -35.28
C ALA A 121 25.63 13.00 -35.08
N ASN A 122 25.52 12.24 -33.96
CA ASN A 122 26.38 11.08 -33.69
C ASN A 122 26.21 10.00 -34.77
N ALA A 123 24.97 9.67 -35.15
CA ALA A 123 24.70 8.69 -36.20
C ALA A 123 25.29 9.12 -37.56
N ALA A 124 25.15 10.40 -37.93
CA ALA A 124 25.71 10.95 -39.16
C ALA A 124 27.25 10.86 -39.20
N LEU A 125 27.92 11.24 -38.08
CA LEU A 125 29.38 11.19 -37.98
C LEU A 125 29.91 9.75 -38.03
N ARG A 126 29.26 8.83 -37.31
CA ARG A 126 29.60 7.40 -37.38
C ARG A 126 29.39 6.80 -38.79
N GLY A 127 28.42 7.34 -39.54
CA GLY A 127 28.18 7.01 -40.93
C GLY A 127 29.12 7.76 -41.91
N GLY A 128 30.16 8.41 -41.44
CA GLY A 128 31.17 9.09 -42.26
C GLY A 128 30.73 10.45 -42.82
N LYS A 129 29.64 11.06 -42.32
CA LYS A 129 29.08 12.34 -42.82
C LYS A 129 29.40 13.49 -41.86
N TRP A 130 30.14 14.51 -42.35
CA TRP A 130 30.42 15.77 -41.66
C TRP A 130 29.36 16.81 -41.94
N ALA A 131 28.16 16.70 -41.29
CA ALA A 131 26.97 17.50 -41.62
C ALA A 131 26.71 18.62 -40.59
N ARG A 132 27.72 19.42 -40.27
CA ARG A 132 27.72 20.44 -39.20
C ARG A 132 26.52 21.40 -39.28
N SER A 133 26.22 21.93 -40.44
CA SER A 133 25.14 22.93 -40.65
C SER A 133 23.72 22.36 -40.46
N LYS A 134 23.57 21.02 -40.60
CA LYS A 134 22.26 20.35 -40.43
C LYS A 134 21.82 20.30 -38.95
N PHE A 135 22.75 20.37 -38.02
CA PHE A 135 22.49 20.11 -36.59
C PHE A 135 22.66 21.36 -35.73
N THR A 136 22.12 22.51 -36.19
CA THR A 136 22.08 23.74 -35.40
C THR A 136 21.01 23.59 -34.32
N GLY A 137 21.44 23.56 -33.05
CA GLY A 137 20.57 23.37 -31.89
C GLY A 137 20.11 24.68 -31.23
N ALA A 138 19.53 24.53 -30.03
CA ALA A 138 19.09 25.61 -29.16
C ALA A 138 19.84 25.59 -27.82
N GLU A 139 20.13 26.77 -27.28
CA GLU A 139 20.62 26.91 -25.91
C GLU A 139 19.43 26.89 -24.92
N LEU A 140 19.72 26.49 -23.70
CA LEU A 140 18.72 26.43 -22.62
C LEU A 140 18.69 27.73 -21.79
N PHE A 141 19.80 28.46 -21.73
CA PHE A 141 19.94 29.68 -20.95
C PHE A 141 18.85 30.69 -21.30
N GLU A 142 18.20 31.28 -20.28
CA GLU A 142 17.07 32.22 -20.39
C GLU A 142 15.82 31.68 -21.09
N LYS A 143 15.74 30.38 -21.37
CA LYS A 143 14.54 29.74 -21.94
C LYS A 143 13.57 29.32 -20.82
N THR A 144 12.30 29.22 -21.18
CA THR A 144 11.24 28.77 -20.27
C THR A 144 11.06 27.26 -20.36
N LEU A 145 11.17 26.58 -19.22
CA LEU A 145 10.80 25.18 -19.05
C LEU A 145 9.41 25.09 -18.43
N GLY A 146 8.47 24.45 -19.12
CA GLY A 146 7.17 24.06 -18.58
C GLY A 146 7.24 22.64 -18.01
N VAL A 147 6.96 22.51 -16.73
CA VAL A 147 6.93 21.22 -16.03
C VAL A 147 5.47 20.80 -15.81
N VAL A 148 5.04 19.73 -16.50
CA VAL A 148 3.68 19.19 -16.42
C VAL A 148 3.70 18.04 -15.42
N GLY A 149 3.21 18.30 -14.18
CA GLY A 149 3.35 17.43 -13.01
C GLY A 149 4.56 17.80 -12.15
N PHE A 150 4.31 18.38 -10.97
CA PHE A 150 5.36 18.91 -10.08
C PHE A 150 5.59 18.02 -8.86
N GLY A 151 5.51 16.68 -9.06
CA GLY A 151 5.87 15.68 -8.07
C GLY A 151 7.39 15.61 -7.82
N LYS A 152 7.86 14.55 -7.14
CA LYS A 152 9.27 14.39 -6.76
C LYS A 152 10.23 14.48 -7.95
N ILE A 153 9.89 13.87 -9.10
CA ILE A 153 10.72 13.91 -10.32
C ILE A 153 10.73 15.31 -10.92
N GLY A 154 9.56 15.94 -11.10
CA GLY A 154 9.45 17.30 -11.63
C GLY A 154 10.24 18.32 -10.81
N GLN A 155 10.24 18.20 -9.48
CA GLN A 155 11.04 19.06 -8.59
C GLN A 155 12.55 18.85 -8.79
N LEU A 156 13.02 17.60 -8.95
CA LEU A 156 14.43 17.31 -9.22
C LEU A 156 14.90 17.83 -10.58
N VAL A 157 14.06 17.70 -11.61
CA VAL A 157 14.35 18.28 -12.94
C VAL A 157 14.41 19.80 -12.84
N THR A 158 13.44 20.40 -12.16
CA THR A 158 13.41 21.87 -11.95
C THR A 158 14.68 22.39 -11.31
N ALA A 159 15.10 21.84 -10.19
CA ALA A 159 16.30 22.29 -9.49
C ALA A 159 17.56 22.23 -10.37
N ARG A 160 17.67 21.19 -11.21
CA ARG A 160 18.81 21.05 -12.14
C ARG A 160 18.72 22.00 -13.31
N MET A 161 17.51 22.22 -13.86
CA MET A 161 17.32 23.13 -15.01
C MET A 161 17.41 24.61 -14.61
N GLN A 162 17.05 24.97 -13.40
CA GLN A 162 17.35 26.31 -12.86
C GLN A 162 18.87 26.57 -12.81
N ALA A 163 19.68 25.54 -12.49
CA ALA A 163 21.15 25.67 -12.55
C ALA A 163 21.70 25.84 -13.99
N PHE A 164 20.93 25.45 -15.02
CA PHE A 164 21.21 25.78 -16.42
C PHE A 164 20.76 27.20 -16.81
N GLY A 165 20.26 28.00 -15.87
CA GLY A 165 19.77 29.35 -16.13
C GLY A 165 18.40 29.41 -16.81
N MET A 166 17.58 28.35 -16.73
CA MET A 166 16.23 28.35 -17.26
C MET A 166 15.22 28.99 -16.28
N HIS A 167 14.20 29.64 -16.84
CA HIS A 167 13.00 30.03 -16.13
C HIS A 167 12.04 28.86 -16.05
N VAL A 168 11.57 28.48 -14.86
CA VAL A 168 10.70 27.32 -14.70
C VAL A 168 9.29 27.75 -14.31
N VAL A 169 8.30 27.23 -15.04
CA VAL A 169 6.87 27.28 -14.68
C VAL A 169 6.33 25.86 -14.57
N ALA A 170 5.32 25.64 -13.72
CA ALA A 170 4.75 24.32 -13.53
C ALA A 170 3.22 24.35 -13.60
N TYR A 171 2.66 23.23 -14.07
CA TYR A 171 1.26 22.89 -13.96
C TYR A 171 1.11 21.64 -13.11
N ASP A 172 0.37 21.76 -12.01
CA ASP A 172 0.00 20.65 -11.14
C ASP A 172 -1.28 21.03 -10.37
N PRO A 173 -2.43 20.37 -10.64
CA PRO A 173 -3.71 20.74 -10.03
C PRO A 173 -3.79 20.41 -8.54
N TYR A 174 -2.85 19.61 -8.01
CA TYR A 174 -2.85 19.18 -6.60
C TYR A 174 -1.83 19.93 -5.74
N LEU A 175 -0.97 20.78 -6.35
CA LEU A 175 0.05 21.50 -5.63
C LEU A 175 -0.47 22.87 -5.18
N LEU A 176 -0.27 23.19 -3.91
CA LEU A 176 -0.61 24.52 -3.37
C LEU A 176 0.36 25.58 -3.90
N PRO A 177 -0.14 26.77 -4.33
CA PRO A 177 0.70 27.85 -4.85
C PRO A 177 1.82 28.29 -3.88
N ALA A 178 1.55 28.33 -2.58
CA ALA A 178 2.54 28.67 -1.56
C ALA A 178 3.72 27.66 -1.56
N ARG A 179 3.45 26.38 -1.79
CA ARG A 179 4.51 25.37 -1.85
C ARG A 179 5.36 25.50 -3.12
N ALA A 180 4.75 25.79 -4.26
CA ALA A 180 5.48 26.05 -5.50
C ALA A 180 6.40 27.29 -5.36
N ALA A 181 5.88 28.37 -4.78
CA ALA A 181 6.66 29.59 -4.53
C ALA A 181 7.88 29.35 -3.64
N GLN A 182 7.76 28.51 -2.59
CA GLN A 182 8.90 28.09 -1.75
C GLN A 182 10.01 27.39 -2.54
N LEU A 183 9.65 26.72 -3.63
CA LEU A 183 10.57 26.01 -4.53
C LEU A 183 11.05 26.89 -5.69
N GLY A 184 10.74 28.20 -5.67
CA GLY A 184 11.14 29.17 -6.69
C GLY A 184 10.45 28.95 -8.03
N VAL A 185 9.23 28.39 -8.05
CA VAL A 185 8.49 28.06 -9.28
C VAL A 185 7.12 28.75 -9.26
N ARG A 186 6.73 29.30 -10.41
CA ARG A 186 5.41 29.86 -10.64
C ARG A 186 4.47 28.77 -11.16
N LEU A 187 3.37 28.52 -10.42
CA LEU A 187 2.27 27.69 -10.92
C LEU A 187 1.46 28.48 -11.96
N VAL A 188 1.09 27.81 -13.02
CA VAL A 188 0.27 28.35 -14.10
C VAL A 188 -0.74 27.30 -14.59
N GLU A 189 -1.79 27.74 -15.26
CA GLU A 189 -2.71 26.86 -15.96
C GLU A 189 -2.02 26.19 -17.16
N LEU A 190 -2.49 24.98 -17.54
CA LEU A 190 -1.88 24.21 -18.61
C LEU A 190 -1.79 25.01 -19.92
N ASP A 191 -2.85 25.73 -20.29
CA ASP A 191 -2.88 26.55 -21.49
C ASP A 191 -1.86 27.67 -21.50
N GLU A 192 -1.58 28.27 -20.35
CA GLU A 192 -0.52 29.27 -20.23
C GLU A 192 0.84 28.61 -20.38
N LEU A 193 1.08 27.49 -19.67
CA LEU A 193 2.33 26.73 -19.76
C LEU A 193 2.66 26.39 -21.21
N LEU A 194 1.69 25.86 -21.96
CA LEU A 194 1.86 25.49 -23.37
C LEU A 194 2.31 26.67 -24.23
N ARG A 195 1.71 27.85 -24.04
CA ARG A 195 2.00 29.04 -24.85
C ARG A 195 3.36 29.66 -24.56
N ILE A 196 3.83 29.63 -23.33
CA ILE A 196 5.04 30.35 -22.94
C ILE A 196 6.31 29.51 -22.94
N SER A 197 6.19 28.17 -22.93
CA SER A 197 7.32 27.27 -22.79
C SER A 197 8.13 27.11 -24.06
N ASP A 198 9.44 27.06 -23.93
CA ASP A 198 10.39 26.70 -25.00
C ASP A 198 10.74 25.21 -24.92
N PHE A 199 10.63 24.63 -23.72
CA PHE A 199 10.74 23.21 -23.45
C PHE A 199 9.60 22.79 -22.53
N ILE A 200 9.04 21.60 -22.75
CA ILE A 200 7.99 21.02 -21.91
C ILE A 200 8.46 19.63 -21.47
N THR A 201 8.40 19.34 -20.18
CA THR A 201 8.71 18.01 -19.63
C THR A 201 7.54 17.47 -18.82
N ILE A 202 7.20 16.21 -19.07
CA ILE A 202 6.01 15.56 -18.51
C ILE A 202 6.41 14.62 -17.39
N HIS A 203 5.78 14.76 -16.21
CA HIS A 203 6.02 13.95 -15.01
C HIS A 203 4.71 13.56 -14.31
N LEU A 204 3.68 13.21 -15.10
CA LEU A 204 2.38 12.77 -14.62
C LEU A 204 2.22 11.24 -14.73
N PRO A 205 1.44 10.61 -13.84
CA PRO A 205 0.96 9.25 -14.05
C PRO A 205 -0.06 9.21 -15.20
N LYS A 206 -0.26 8.03 -15.80
CA LYS A 206 -1.34 7.79 -16.74
C LYS A 206 -2.63 7.47 -15.97
N THR A 207 -3.62 8.33 -16.09
CA THR A 207 -4.98 8.17 -15.56
C THR A 207 -6.00 8.46 -16.66
N LYS A 208 -7.29 8.36 -16.35
CA LYS A 208 -8.35 8.77 -17.29
C LYS A 208 -8.26 10.27 -17.63
N GLU A 209 -7.90 11.09 -16.64
CA GLU A 209 -7.81 12.55 -16.75
C GLU A 209 -6.54 13.01 -17.48
N THR A 210 -5.45 12.24 -17.40
CA THR A 210 -4.16 12.57 -18.01
C THR A 210 -3.93 11.88 -19.35
N ALA A 211 -4.81 10.96 -19.76
CA ALA A 211 -4.73 10.30 -21.05
C ALA A 211 -4.88 11.33 -22.18
N ASN A 212 -3.88 11.37 -23.09
CA ASN A 212 -3.78 12.33 -24.20
C ASN A 212 -3.90 13.81 -23.76
N LEU A 213 -3.49 14.12 -22.53
CA LEU A 213 -3.50 15.50 -21.99
C LEU A 213 -2.75 16.46 -22.92
N ILE A 214 -1.62 16.02 -23.48
CA ILE A 214 -0.88 16.74 -24.53
C ILE A 214 -1.25 16.13 -25.88
N GLY A 215 -2.48 16.40 -26.30
CA GLY A 215 -3.03 15.96 -27.58
C GLY A 215 -2.98 17.07 -28.66
N ALA A 216 -3.71 16.85 -29.76
CA ALA A 216 -3.73 17.77 -30.93
C ALA A 216 -4.08 19.22 -30.55
N ASP A 217 -5.03 19.41 -29.61
CA ASP A 217 -5.44 20.75 -29.16
C ASP A 217 -4.36 21.46 -28.37
N ALA A 218 -3.68 20.74 -27.50
CA ALA A 218 -2.54 21.25 -26.74
C ALA A 218 -1.37 21.62 -27.68
N LEU A 219 -1.07 20.74 -28.64
CA LEU A 219 0.00 20.96 -29.63
C LEU A 219 -0.25 22.08 -30.62
N ARG A 220 -1.48 22.60 -30.72
CA ARG A 220 -1.77 23.84 -31.46
C ARG A 220 -1.45 25.13 -30.69
N LYS A 221 -1.29 25.03 -29.39
CA LYS A 221 -1.07 26.18 -28.48
C LYS A 221 0.41 26.45 -28.20
N VAL A 222 1.29 25.52 -28.51
CA VAL A 222 2.71 25.61 -28.22
C VAL A 222 3.47 26.51 -29.20
N LYS A 223 4.66 26.96 -28.77
CA LYS A 223 5.58 27.68 -29.70
C LYS A 223 6.10 26.72 -30.78
N PRO A 224 6.31 27.16 -32.01
CA PRO A 224 6.90 26.31 -33.06
C PRO A 224 8.34 25.84 -32.72
N SER A 225 9.02 26.57 -31.85
CA SER A 225 10.37 26.19 -31.34
C SER A 225 10.36 25.20 -30.20
N VAL A 226 9.19 24.81 -29.68
CA VAL A 226 9.08 23.95 -28.46
C VAL A 226 9.69 22.58 -28.67
N ARG A 227 10.28 22.06 -27.63
CA ARG A 227 10.67 20.64 -27.50
C ARG A 227 9.93 20.00 -26.35
N ILE A 228 9.41 18.78 -26.59
CA ILE A 228 8.55 18.08 -25.64
C ILE A 228 9.24 16.79 -25.18
N ILE A 229 9.36 16.62 -23.87
CA ILE A 229 10.02 15.47 -23.25
C ILE A 229 8.99 14.64 -22.47
N ASN A 230 8.91 13.35 -22.78
CA ASN A 230 8.10 12.41 -22.03
C ASN A 230 8.95 11.19 -21.61
N ALA A 231 9.36 11.18 -20.35
CA ALA A 231 9.99 10.06 -19.67
C ALA A 231 9.15 9.59 -18.47
N ALA A 232 7.82 9.83 -18.51
CA ALA A 232 6.90 9.49 -17.43
C ALA A 232 6.06 8.26 -17.75
N ARG A 233 5.03 8.42 -18.61
CA ARG A 233 4.15 7.33 -19.06
C ARG A 233 3.70 7.55 -20.50
N GLY A 234 3.66 6.45 -21.28
CA GLY A 234 3.06 6.45 -22.61
C GLY A 234 1.56 6.74 -22.56
N GLY A 235 1.05 7.43 -23.58
CA GLY A 235 -0.36 7.81 -23.69
C GLY A 235 -0.77 9.05 -22.88
N VAL A 236 0.14 9.74 -22.18
CA VAL A 236 -0.08 11.11 -21.67
C VAL A 236 0.12 12.14 -22.78
N LEU A 237 1.09 11.89 -23.64
CA LEU A 237 1.32 12.61 -24.91
C LEU A 237 0.74 11.76 -26.05
N ASP A 238 -0.08 12.37 -26.89
CA ASP A 238 -0.62 11.72 -28.09
C ASP A 238 0.47 11.64 -29.17
N GLU A 239 0.95 10.44 -29.45
CA GLU A 239 2.07 10.18 -30.36
C GLU A 239 1.70 10.49 -31.84
N ALA A 240 0.45 10.24 -32.24
CA ALA A 240 -0.01 10.53 -33.58
C ALA A 240 -0.14 12.05 -33.82
N ALA A 241 -0.68 12.76 -32.84
CA ALA A 241 -0.75 14.22 -32.88
C ALA A 241 0.64 14.86 -32.83
N LEU A 242 1.57 14.30 -32.05
CA LEU A 242 2.98 14.73 -31.99
C LEU A 242 3.67 14.54 -33.33
N TYR A 243 3.51 13.36 -33.96
CA TYR A 243 4.08 13.09 -35.28
C TYR A 243 3.63 14.14 -36.30
N THR A 244 2.32 14.39 -36.35
CA THR A 244 1.75 15.43 -37.25
C THR A 244 2.32 16.81 -36.95
N ALA A 245 2.43 17.20 -35.68
CA ALA A 245 2.96 18.50 -35.29
C ALA A 245 4.47 18.65 -35.60
N LEU A 246 5.26 17.58 -35.51
CA LEU A 246 6.67 17.57 -35.90
C LEU A 246 6.86 17.72 -37.43
N VAL A 247 6.09 16.95 -38.20
CA VAL A 247 6.14 17.01 -39.69
C VAL A 247 5.70 18.37 -40.22
N GLU A 248 4.68 18.96 -39.60
CA GLU A 248 4.20 20.30 -39.94
C GLU A 248 5.08 21.45 -39.39
N GLY A 249 6.11 21.15 -38.62
CA GLY A 249 6.99 22.16 -38.04
C GLY A 249 6.37 22.97 -36.90
N ARG A 250 5.27 22.50 -36.32
CA ARG A 250 4.62 23.13 -35.14
C ARG A 250 5.33 22.77 -33.82
N VAL A 251 6.14 21.72 -33.83
CA VAL A 251 6.99 21.30 -32.73
C VAL A 251 8.41 21.08 -33.27
N ALA A 252 9.43 21.62 -32.61
CA ALA A 252 10.80 21.58 -33.11
C ALA A 252 11.53 20.27 -32.76
N GLY A 253 11.05 19.50 -31.77
CA GLY A 253 11.65 18.24 -31.42
C GLY A 253 10.98 17.55 -30.22
N ALA A 254 11.33 16.30 -30.01
CA ALA A 254 10.84 15.52 -28.88
C ALA A 254 11.93 14.60 -28.30
N GLY A 255 11.81 14.30 -26.99
CA GLY A 255 12.55 13.27 -26.30
C GLY A 255 11.58 12.29 -25.64
N LEU A 256 11.60 11.03 -26.05
CA LEU A 256 10.61 10.04 -25.65
C LEU A 256 11.31 8.81 -25.07
N ASP A 257 10.94 8.45 -23.85
CA ASP A 257 11.38 7.20 -23.20
C ASP A 257 10.25 6.18 -23.09
N VAL A 258 9.00 6.63 -23.27
CA VAL A 258 7.80 5.84 -23.03
C VAL A 258 6.82 5.98 -24.18
N PHE A 259 6.02 4.93 -24.42
CA PHE A 259 5.10 4.81 -25.56
C PHE A 259 3.73 4.29 -25.12
N ALA A 260 2.70 4.62 -25.89
CA ALA A 260 1.32 4.23 -25.59
C ALA A 260 1.14 2.70 -25.55
N THR A 261 1.90 1.98 -26.38
CA THR A 261 2.02 0.52 -26.38
C THR A 261 3.50 0.14 -26.29
N GLU A 262 3.83 -0.67 -25.31
CA GLU A 262 5.20 -1.17 -25.07
C GLU A 262 5.19 -2.71 -25.02
N PRO A 263 6.21 -3.38 -25.59
CA PRO A 263 7.36 -2.84 -26.33
C PRO A 263 6.98 -2.15 -27.63
N CYS A 264 7.60 -0.98 -27.94
CA CYS A 264 7.40 -0.23 -29.16
C CYS A 264 8.64 -0.35 -30.03
N THR A 265 8.57 -1.15 -31.10
CA THR A 265 9.68 -1.36 -32.05
C THR A 265 9.45 -0.74 -33.41
N ASP A 266 8.23 -0.29 -33.68
CA ASP A 266 7.83 0.34 -34.94
C ASP A 266 6.97 1.58 -34.64
N SER A 267 7.52 2.76 -34.92
CA SER A 267 6.83 4.05 -34.79
C SER A 267 7.31 5.03 -35.87
N PRO A 268 6.41 5.76 -36.52
CA PRO A 268 6.81 6.79 -37.48
C PRO A 268 7.68 7.88 -36.86
N LEU A 269 7.61 8.09 -35.57
CA LEU A 269 8.45 9.01 -34.81
C LEU A 269 9.94 8.66 -34.87
N PHE A 270 10.29 7.38 -34.99
CA PHE A 270 11.70 6.92 -35.01
C PHE A 270 12.44 7.31 -36.31
N GLY A 271 11.70 7.64 -37.37
CA GLY A 271 12.27 8.12 -38.63
C GLY A 271 12.60 9.63 -38.66
N LEU A 272 12.27 10.37 -37.60
CA LEU A 272 12.43 11.83 -37.56
C LEU A 272 13.74 12.22 -36.84
N ASP A 273 14.65 12.96 -37.51
CA ASP A 273 15.92 13.43 -36.93
C ASP A 273 15.75 14.31 -35.68
N GLN A 274 14.60 14.97 -35.52
CA GLN A 274 14.28 15.81 -34.35
C GLN A 274 13.72 15.03 -33.14
N VAL A 275 13.58 13.70 -33.24
CA VAL A 275 13.12 12.83 -32.16
C VAL A 275 14.30 12.05 -31.59
N VAL A 276 14.41 12.07 -30.28
CA VAL A 276 15.30 11.19 -29.51
C VAL A 276 14.44 10.19 -28.76
N ALA A 277 14.62 8.90 -29.03
CA ALA A 277 13.83 7.83 -28.43
C ALA A 277 14.69 6.84 -27.68
N THR A 278 14.23 6.37 -26.52
CA THR A 278 14.86 5.33 -25.69
C THR A 278 13.82 4.30 -25.25
N PRO A 279 14.20 3.02 -25.03
CA PRO A 279 13.27 1.93 -24.76
C PRO A 279 12.95 1.80 -23.26
N HIS A 280 12.30 2.81 -22.68
CA HIS A 280 11.85 2.87 -21.28
C HIS A 280 12.98 2.64 -20.26
N LEU A 281 13.99 3.51 -20.32
CA LEU A 281 15.21 3.43 -19.51
C LEU A 281 15.17 4.25 -18.22
N GLY A 282 14.07 4.92 -17.90
CA GLY A 282 13.95 5.83 -16.75
C GLY A 282 14.36 5.23 -15.40
N ALA A 283 14.24 3.92 -15.24
CA ALA A 283 14.67 3.18 -14.04
C ALA A 283 15.91 2.27 -14.28
N SER A 284 16.52 2.32 -15.47
CA SER A 284 17.56 1.39 -15.88
C SER A 284 18.96 1.90 -15.51
N THR A 285 19.20 2.09 -14.22
CA THR A 285 20.52 2.33 -13.62
C THR A 285 20.75 1.34 -12.49
N ASP A 286 22.00 0.98 -12.24
CA ASP A 286 22.36 0.03 -11.19
C ASP A 286 21.85 0.50 -9.81
N GLU A 287 21.98 1.78 -9.52
CA GLU A 287 21.55 2.37 -8.26
C GLU A 287 20.01 2.35 -8.09
N ALA A 288 19.25 2.59 -9.16
CA ALA A 288 17.78 2.53 -9.09
C ALA A 288 17.31 1.09 -8.90
N GLN A 289 17.94 0.13 -9.58
CA GLN A 289 17.63 -1.30 -9.47
C GLN A 289 17.98 -1.85 -8.08
N GLU A 290 19.14 -1.46 -7.53
CA GLU A 290 19.55 -1.82 -6.18
C GLU A 290 18.58 -1.28 -5.14
N ARG A 291 18.26 0.04 -5.19
CA ARG A 291 17.28 0.65 -4.28
C ARG A 291 15.91 -0.01 -4.39
N ALA A 292 15.45 -0.34 -5.60
CA ALA A 292 14.18 -1.00 -5.80
C ALA A 292 14.18 -2.40 -5.19
N GLY A 293 15.22 -3.17 -5.43
CA GLY A 293 15.39 -4.52 -4.88
C GLY A 293 15.39 -4.54 -3.36
N ILE A 294 16.17 -3.65 -2.73
CA ILE A 294 16.21 -3.51 -1.26
C ILE A 294 14.84 -3.13 -0.71
N ALA A 295 14.17 -2.13 -1.32
CA ALA A 295 12.87 -1.67 -0.84
C ALA A 295 11.81 -2.77 -0.86
N VAL A 296 11.71 -3.53 -1.97
CA VAL A 296 10.72 -4.62 -2.06
C VAL A 296 11.09 -5.81 -1.16
N ALA A 297 12.38 -6.10 -0.95
CA ALA A 297 12.81 -7.13 -0.02
C ALA A 297 12.39 -6.80 1.42
N VAL A 298 12.57 -5.55 1.85
CA VAL A 298 12.11 -5.07 3.16
C VAL A 298 10.58 -5.16 3.27
N SER A 299 9.85 -4.78 2.21
CA SER A 299 8.39 -4.86 2.17
C SER A 299 7.89 -6.30 2.25
N VAL A 300 8.52 -7.24 1.54
CA VAL A 300 8.21 -8.69 1.61
C VAL A 300 8.44 -9.26 3.01
N ARG A 301 9.56 -8.92 3.65
CA ARG A 301 9.83 -9.37 5.02
C ARG A 301 8.73 -8.93 6.00
N LYS A 302 8.34 -7.66 5.92
CA LYS A 302 7.26 -7.11 6.76
C LYS A 302 5.93 -7.78 6.48
N ALA A 303 5.56 -7.91 5.21
CA ALA A 303 4.30 -8.53 4.81
C ALA A 303 4.20 -9.99 5.27
N LEU A 304 5.27 -10.78 5.12
CA LEU A 304 5.30 -12.18 5.55
C LEU A 304 5.38 -12.34 7.09
N ALA A 305 5.83 -11.31 7.81
CA ALA A 305 5.73 -11.24 9.27
C ALA A 305 4.33 -10.79 9.76
N GLY A 306 3.37 -10.56 8.85
CA GLY A 306 2.04 -10.05 9.20
C GLY A 306 1.99 -8.56 9.51
N GLU A 307 3.11 -7.83 9.31
CA GLU A 307 3.19 -6.40 9.53
C GLU A 307 2.57 -5.62 8.35
N LEU A 308 2.07 -4.43 8.64
CA LEU A 308 1.64 -3.50 7.60
C LEU A 308 2.81 -2.91 6.84
N VAL A 309 2.66 -2.88 5.51
CA VAL A 309 3.66 -2.37 4.59
C VAL A 309 3.22 -1.01 4.05
N PRO A 310 3.97 0.09 4.30
CA PRO A 310 3.60 1.42 3.83
C PRO A 310 3.47 1.55 2.31
N ASP A 311 4.23 0.73 1.56
CA ASP A 311 4.25 0.73 0.10
C ASP A 311 3.23 -0.25 -0.51
N ALA A 312 2.29 -0.77 0.28
CA ALA A 312 1.21 -1.62 -0.21
C ALA A 312 0.20 -0.79 -1.02
N LEU A 313 -0.10 -1.25 -2.23
CA LEU A 313 -0.96 -0.54 -3.19
C LEU A 313 -2.44 -0.88 -3.03
N ASN A 314 -2.76 -2.03 -2.47
CA ASN A 314 -4.10 -2.53 -2.30
C ASN A 314 -4.52 -2.73 -0.83
N VAL A 315 -3.85 -2.06 0.10
CA VAL A 315 -4.27 -1.89 1.48
C VAL A 315 -4.67 -0.44 1.68
N LYS A 316 -5.91 -0.18 2.08
CA LYS A 316 -6.36 1.17 2.42
C LYS A 316 -5.80 1.59 3.77
N GLY A 317 -5.34 2.85 3.91
CA GLY A 317 -4.85 3.41 5.18
C GLY A 317 -3.47 4.08 5.09
N GLY A 318 -2.79 4.02 3.96
CA GLY A 318 -1.52 4.76 3.74
C GLY A 318 -0.42 4.44 4.75
N ALA A 319 0.46 5.40 5.00
CA ALA A 319 1.51 5.30 6.01
C ALA A 319 0.89 5.45 7.42
N ILE A 320 0.96 4.38 8.21
CA ILE A 320 0.40 4.35 9.56
C ILE A 320 1.37 5.02 10.53
N HIS A 321 0.84 5.98 11.30
CA HIS A 321 1.62 6.66 12.34
C HIS A 321 2.13 5.64 13.39
N GLU A 322 3.34 5.85 13.90
CA GLU A 322 3.98 4.94 14.85
C GLU A 322 3.20 4.77 16.17
N ASP A 323 2.40 5.76 16.55
CA ASP A 323 1.55 5.69 17.74
C ASP A 323 0.24 4.91 17.52
N ILE A 324 -0.24 4.81 16.28
CA ILE A 324 -1.43 4.00 15.92
C ILE A 324 -1.06 2.52 15.75
N ARG A 325 0.12 2.24 15.20
CA ARG A 325 0.54 0.87 14.86
C ARG A 325 0.39 -0.14 16.01
N PRO A 326 0.78 0.16 17.27
CA PRO A 326 0.62 -0.79 18.37
C PRO A 326 -0.84 -1.10 18.73
N SER A 327 -1.79 -0.27 18.30
CA SER A 327 -3.21 -0.49 18.55
C SER A 327 -3.86 -1.52 17.62
N LEU A 328 -3.20 -1.87 16.49
CA LEU A 328 -3.76 -2.80 15.50
C LEU A 328 -4.05 -4.19 16.08
N PRO A 329 -3.08 -4.87 16.74
CA PRO A 329 -3.33 -6.18 17.32
C PRO A 329 -4.39 -6.12 18.42
N LEU A 330 -4.38 -5.07 19.24
CA LEU A 330 -5.40 -4.89 20.29
C LEU A 330 -6.81 -4.84 19.70
N VAL A 331 -7.00 -4.01 18.67
CA VAL A 331 -8.31 -3.81 18.02
C VAL A 331 -8.78 -5.09 17.31
N GLU A 332 -7.88 -5.85 16.69
CA GLU A 332 -8.20 -7.18 16.14
C GLU A 332 -8.71 -8.13 17.23
N LYS A 333 -8.02 -8.20 18.37
CA LYS A 333 -8.43 -9.04 19.50
C LYS A 333 -9.76 -8.58 20.11
N MET A 334 -9.98 -7.26 20.24
CA MET A 334 -11.26 -6.72 20.69
C MET A 334 -12.41 -7.16 19.79
N ALA A 335 -12.22 -7.13 18.47
CA ALA A 335 -13.22 -7.57 17.51
C ALA A 335 -13.47 -9.09 17.58
N GLN A 336 -12.42 -9.90 17.77
CA GLN A 336 -12.58 -11.34 18.00
C GLN A 336 -13.38 -11.61 19.27
N ILE A 337 -13.05 -10.95 20.37
CA ILE A 337 -13.75 -11.09 21.67
C ILE A 337 -15.23 -10.70 21.50
N ALA A 338 -15.51 -9.54 20.92
CA ALA A 338 -16.89 -9.06 20.70
C ALA A 338 -17.70 -10.05 19.87
N THR A 339 -17.13 -10.55 18.76
CA THR A 339 -17.80 -11.48 17.84
C THR A 339 -18.10 -12.83 18.51
N ILE A 340 -17.14 -13.37 19.27
CA ILE A 340 -17.31 -14.67 19.95
C ILE A 340 -18.31 -14.55 21.12
N ILE A 341 -18.27 -13.46 21.89
CA ILE A 341 -19.26 -13.20 22.94
C ILE A 341 -20.66 -13.08 22.34
N ALA A 342 -20.79 -12.37 21.21
CA ALA A 342 -22.07 -12.24 20.49
C ALA A 342 -22.59 -13.60 19.97
N GLY A 343 -21.71 -14.50 19.57
CA GLY A 343 -22.03 -15.80 18.96
C GLY A 343 -22.44 -15.71 17.49
N GLU A 344 -22.36 -14.53 16.89
CA GLU A 344 -22.69 -14.26 15.48
C GLU A 344 -21.90 -13.06 14.95
N LEU A 345 -21.84 -12.89 13.62
CA LEU A 345 -21.18 -11.75 13.01
C LEU A 345 -21.94 -10.45 13.24
N PRO A 346 -21.25 -9.36 13.65
CA PRO A 346 -21.89 -8.05 13.75
C PRO A 346 -22.19 -7.44 12.37
N THR A 347 -23.21 -6.61 12.30
CA THR A 347 -23.56 -5.82 11.10
C THR A 347 -22.75 -4.54 10.99
N SER A 348 -22.36 -3.95 12.13
CA SER A 348 -21.40 -2.84 12.14
C SER A 348 -20.40 -2.98 13.28
N LEU A 349 -19.20 -2.43 13.04
CA LEU A 349 -18.10 -2.35 13.99
C LEU A 349 -17.65 -0.88 14.06
N ASP A 350 -18.08 -0.18 15.11
CA ASP A 350 -17.81 1.23 15.29
C ASP A 350 -16.67 1.42 16.30
N VAL A 351 -15.57 1.99 15.84
CA VAL A 351 -14.35 2.24 16.62
C VAL A 351 -14.30 3.70 17.00
N GLU A 352 -14.22 4.01 18.29
CA GLU A 352 -13.92 5.34 18.79
C GLU A 352 -12.53 5.37 19.39
N VAL A 353 -11.67 6.24 18.83
CA VAL A 353 -10.28 6.43 19.28
C VAL A 353 -10.22 7.68 20.15
N ARG A 354 -9.80 7.54 21.41
CA ARG A 354 -9.78 8.62 22.39
C ARG A 354 -8.38 8.97 22.88
N GLY A 355 -8.19 10.25 23.26
CA GLY A 355 -6.97 10.77 23.88
C GLY A 355 -5.86 11.08 22.86
N ASP A 356 -4.58 10.93 23.26
CA ASP A 356 -3.43 11.41 22.50
C ASP A 356 -3.35 10.86 21.07
N ILE A 357 -3.76 9.61 20.84
CA ILE A 357 -3.71 8.98 19.52
C ILE A 357 -4.84 9.43 18.59
N SER A 358 -5.85 10.16 19.08
CA SER A 358 -6.98 10.64 18.29
C SER A 358 -6.59 11.71 17.25
N GLY A 359 -5.44 12.37 17.42
CA GLY A 359 -4.91 13.36 16.47
C GLY A 359 -4.27 12.78 15.21
N HIS A 360 -4.15 11.45 15.10
CA HIS A 360 -3.53 10.77 13.97
C HIS A 360 -4.58 10.07 13.08
N ASP A 361 -4.23 9.83 11.82
CA ASP A 361 -5.08 9.02 10.93
C ASP A 361 -5.18 7.59 11.48
N SER A 362 -6.37 7.23 11.92
CA SER A 362 -6.71 5.95 12.53
C SER A 362 -7.63 5.09 11.65
N THR A 363 -7.86 5.48 10.39
CA THR A 363 -8.74 4.79 9.43
C THR A 363 -8.44 3.29 9.30
N ILE A 364 -7.17 2.90 9.43
CA ILE A 364 -6.73 1.50 9.37
C ILE A 364 -7.34 0.62 10.47
N LEU A 365 -7.72 1.19 11.62
CA LEU A 365 -8.36 0.44 12.71
C LEU A 365 -9.73 -0.12 12.29
N GLY A 366 -10.42 0.56 11.36
CA GLY A 366 -11.65 0.05 10.76
C GLY A 366 -11.43 -1.22 9.94
N ILE A 367 -10.27 -1.39 9.30
CA ILE A 367 -9.92 -2.64 8.60
C ILE A 367 -9.50 -3.71 9.63
N SER A 368 -8.79 -3.31 10.70
CA SER A 368 -8.36 -4.22 11.76
C SER A 368 -9.54 -4.88 12.46
N VAL A 369 -10.61 -4.13 12.78
CA VAL A 369 -11.81 -4.73 13.40
C VAL A 369 -12.54 -5.68 12.45
N LEU A 370 -12.62 -5.37 11.16
CA LEU A 370 -13.20 -6.28 10.17
C LEU A 370 -12.39 -7.59 10.07
N LYS A 371 -11.05 -7.48 10.00
CA LYS A 371 -10.16 -8.64 9.99
C LYS A 371 -10.36 -9.50 11.25
N GLY A 372 -10.37 -8.88 12.44
CA GLY A 372 -10.56 -9.57 13.71
C GLY A 372 -11.91 -10.29 13.79
N ALA A 373 -13.00 -9.63 13.44
CA ALA A 373 -14.33 -10.21 13.47
C ALA A 373 -14.49 -11.40 12.49
N LEU A 374 -13.95 -11.28 11.28
CA LEU A 374 -13.98 -12.34 10.28
C LEU A 374 -13.10 -13.53 10.68
N ALA A 375 -11.95 -13.29 11.28
CA ALA A 375 -11.07 -14.34 11.80
C ALA A 375 -11.74 -15.15 12.92
N ALA A 376 -12.55 -14.52 13.76
CA ALA A 376 -13.27 -15.15 14.86
C ALA A 376 -14.25 -16.26 14.42
N VAL A 377 -14.78 -16.17 13.20
CA VAL A 377 -15.72 -17.17 12.64
C VAL A 377 -15.05 -18.17 11.70
N GLY A 378 -13.71 -18.29 11.74
CA GLY A 378 -12.94 -19.26 10.97
C GLY A 378 -12.91 -18.98 9.46
N ALA A 379 -13.06 -17.72 9.05
CA ALA A 379 -12.84 -17.35 7.67
C ALA A 379 -11.36 -17.55 7.34
N GLU A 380 -11.06 -18.54 6.49
CA GLU A 380 -9.70 -18.84 6.07
C GLU A 380 -9.08 -17.66 5.32
N SER A 381 -7.82 -17.36 5.60
CA SER A 381 -7.01 -16.38 4.87
C SER A 381 -7.49 -14.93 4.90
N VAL A 382 -8.08 -14.45 6.00
CA VAL A 382 -8.41 -13.02 6.15
C VAL A 382 -7.13 -12.20 6.34
N THR A 383 -6.97 -11.20 5.48
CA THR A 383 -5.83 -10.27 5.51
C THR A 383 -6.32 -8.82 5.53
N TYR A 384 -5.45 -7.86 5.81
CA TYR A 384 -5.79 -6.43 5.66
C TYR A 384 -6.21 -6.05 4.23
N VAL A 385 -5.84 -6.87 3.25
CA VAL A 385 -6.14 -6.65 1.83
C VAL A 385 -7.58 -7.02 1.50
N ASN A 386 -8.04 -8.21 1.90
CA ASN A 386 -9.33 -8.75 1.52
C ASN A 386 -10.44 -8.56 2.58
N ALA A 387 -10.10 -8.22 3.82
CA ALA A 387 -11.08 -8.04 4.89
C ALA A 387 -12.22 -7.06 4.52
N PRO A 388 -11.98 -5.89 3.87
CA PRO A 388 -13.07 -5.01 3.46
C PRO A 388 -14.02 -5.64 2.43
N GLY A 389 -13.50 -6.41 1.46
CA GLY A 389 -14.32 -7.12 0.46
C GLY A 389 -15.16 -8.21 1.08
N LEU A 390 -14.53 -9.08 1.90
CA LEU A 390 -15.20 -10.17 2.60
C LEU A 390 -16.28 -9.66 3.60
N ALA A 391 -16.03 -8.50 4.23
CA ALA A 391 -17.00 -7.87 5.10
C ALA A 391 -18.22 -7.35 4.31
N ALA A 392 -17.98 -6.68 3.18
CA ALA A 392 -19.06 -6.18 2.32
C ALA A 392 -19.94 -7.31 1.78
N GLU A 393 -19.37 -8.44 1.38
CA GLU A 393 -20.10 -9.65 0.95
C GLU A 393 -21.00 -10.21 2.04
N ARG A 394 -20.64 -10.02 3.32
CA ARG A 394 -21.40 -10.47 4.49
C ARG A 394 -22.28 -9.37 5.11
N GLY A 395 -22.39 -8.22 4.43
CA GLY A 395 -23.21 -7.10 4.89
C GLY A 395 -22.65 -6.38 6.13
N MET A 396 -21.35 -6.53 6.41
CA MET A 396 -20.68 -5.88 7.54
C MET A 396 -20.10 -4.53 7.12
N THR A 397 -20.15 -3.57 8.03
CA THR A 397 -19.53 -2.24 7.87
C THR A 397 -18.62 -1.92 9.04
N SER A 398 -17.69 -0.99 8.85
CA SER A 398 -16.91 -0.41 9.95
C SER A 398 -16.83 1.10 9.84
N SER A 399 -16.81 1.78 10.99
CA SER A 399 -16.55 3.21 11.08
C SER A 399 -15.47 3.49 12.11
N VAL A 400 -14.75 4.62 11.93
CA VAL A 400 -13.76 5.09 12.90
C VAL A 400 -14.06 6.55 13.19
N THR A 401 -14.20 6.86 14.47
CA THR A 401 -14.37 8.22 14.98
C THR A 401 -13.26 8.54 15.97
N THR A 402 -12.96 9.82 16.15
CA THR A 402 -11.92 10.29 17.05
C THR A 402 -12.47 11.27 18.07
N ASN A 403 -11.98 11.18 19.31
CA ASN A 403 -12.32 12.08 20.39
C ASN A 403 -11.05 12.45 21.18
N PRO A 404 -10.67 13.72 21.28
CA PRO A 404 -9.48 14.12 22.02
C PRO A 404 -9.59 13.92 23.55
N GLU A 405 -10.82 13.75 24.07
CA GLU A 405 -11.04 13.56 25.50
C GLU A 405 -10.90 12.08 25.91
N SER A 406 -10.07 11.82 26.90
CA SER A 406 -9.89 10.50 27.53
C SER A 406 -9.57 10.70 29.01
N PRO A 407 -10.59 10.78 29.90
CA PRO A 407 -10.40 11.20 31.28
C PRO A 407 -9.65 10.19 32.16
N GLU A 408 -9.68 8.89 31.84
CA GLU A 408 -9.12 7.82 32.69
C GLU A 408 -7.80 7.27 32.15
N TYR A 409 -7.61 7.29 30.84
CA TYR A 409 -6.45 6.73 30.18
C TYR A 409 -5.81 7.78 29.25
N ARG A 410 -4.50 7.73 29.09
CA ARG A 410 -3.79 8.57 28.11
C ARG A 410 -4.36 8.42 26.72
N SER A 411 -4.72 7.20 26.36
CA SER A 411 -5.44 6.86 25.12
C SER A 411 -6.24 5.59 25.35
N MET A 412 -7.43 5.52 24.79
CA MET A 412 -8.26 4.32 24.81
C MET A 412 -8.98 4.15 23.48
N ILE A 413 -9.36 2.93 23.20
CA ILE A 413 -10.14 2.55 22.02
C ILE A 413 -11.40 1.85 22.51
N SER A 414 -12.56 2.33 22.06
CA SER A 414 -13.85 1.70 22.30
C SER A 414 -14.35 1.09 21.00
N LEU A 415 -14.68 -0.19 21.03
CA LEU A 415 -15.29 -0.93 19.93
C LEU A 415 -16.72 -1.26 20.28
N ARG A 416 -17.66 -0.80 19.46
CA ARG A 416 -19.06 -1.22 19.52
C ARG A 416 -19.39 -2.12 18.33
N ALA A 417 -19.73 -3.37 18.60
CA ALA A 417 -20.19 -4.36 17.63
C ALA A 417 -21.71 -4.43 17.68
N ALA A 418 -22.42 -3.92 16.67
CA ALA A 418 -23.88 -3.98 16.59
C ALA A 418 -24.31 -5.29 15.90
N LEU A 419 -25.34 -5.93 16.45
CA LEU A 419 -25.84 -7.22 16.00
C LEU A 419 -27.14 -7.08 15.18
N PRO A 420 -27.49 -8.08 14.34
CA PRO A 420 -28.71 -8.03 13.53
C PRO A 420 -30.00 -7.89 14.32
N ASP A 421 -30.03 -8.35 15.58
CA ASP A 421 -31.19 -8.29 16.47
C ASP A 421 -31.30 -6.97 17.26
N GLY A 422 -30.41 -6.01 17.02
CA GLY A 422 -30.36 -4.72 17.69
C GLY A 422 -29.58 -4.67 19.00
N ARG A 423 -29.07 -5.82 19.50
CA ARG A 423 -28.10 -5.84 20.60
C ARG A 423 -26.75 -5.28 20.17
N SER A 424 -25.90 -4.92 21.12
CA SER A 424 -24.53 -4.55 20.84
C SER A 424 -23.60 -5.09 21.91
N ILE A 425 -22.40 -5.44 21.53
CA ILE A 425 -21.29 -5.74 22.43
C ILE A 425 -20.31 -4.58 22.39
N VAL A 426 -19.95 -4.05 23.54
CA VAL A 426 -18.95 -2.98 23.66
C VAL A 426 -17.72 -3.56 24.34
N VAL A 427 -16.56 -3.34 23.73
CA VAL A 427 -15.27 -3.75 24.28
C VAL A 427 -14.35 -2.54 24.30
N ASP A 428 -13.84 -2.18 25.46
CA ASP A 428 -12.91 -1.08 25.63
C ASP A 428 -11.51 -1.62 25.88
N GLY A 429 -10.51 -1.01 25.24
CA GLY A 429 -9.13 -1.43 25.32
C GLY A 429 -8.15 -0.26 25.38
N THR A 430 -6.97 -0.50 25.94
CA THR A 430 -5.89 0.47 26.02
C THR A 430 -4.51 -0.19 25.92
N LEU A 431 -3.50 0.63 25.64
CA LEU A 431 -2.09 0.24 25.68
C LEU A 431 -1.43 0.86 26.92
N MET A 432 -1.07 0.04 27.89
CA MET A 432 -0.55 0.51 29.17
C MET A 432 0.98 0.61 29.23
N GLY A 433 1.44 1.70 29.82
CA GLY A 433 2.85 1.93 30.13
C GLY A 433 3.76 2.11 28.91
N ILE A 434 5.06 2.28 29.16
CA ILE A 434 6.09 2.49 28.12
C ILE A 434 6.19 1.27 27.19
N ARG A 435 5.90 0.07 27.70
CA ARG A 435 5.94 -1.17 26.92
C ARG A 435 4.70 -1.36 26.05
N ARG A 436 3.72 -0.46 26.12
CA ARG A 436 2.46 -0.53 25.35
C ARG A 436 1.76 -1.89 25.49
N VAL A 437 1.65 -2.38 26.74
CA VAL A 437 1.00 -3.67 27.03
C VAL A 437 -0.50 -3.56 26.76
N GLU A 438 -1.01 -4.47 25.94
CA GLU A 438 -2.43 -4.54 25.59
C GLU A 438 -3.30 -4.92 26.78
N LYS A 439 -4.40 -4.22 26.98
CA LYS A 439 -5.38 -4.48 28.02
C LYS A 439 -6.80 -4.28 27.50
N ILE A 440 -7.68 -5.22 27.82
CA ILE A 440 -9.12 -5.02 27.79
C ILE A 440 -9.51 -4.41 29.13
N ILE A 441 -10.10 -3.23 29.09
CA ILE A 441 -10.40 -2.44 30.29
C ILE A 441 -11.89 -2.44 30.66
N ALA A 442 -12.77 -2.73 29.68
CA ALA A 442 -14.16 -2.99 29.97
C ALA A 442 -14.81 -3.87 28.90
N ILE A 443 -15.86 -4.61 29.27
CA ILE A 443 -16.79 -5.29 28.35
C ILE A 443 -18.22 -5.00 28.82
N ASN A 444 -19.05 -4.43 27.96
CA ASN A 444 -20.44 -4.04 28.25
C ASN A 444 -20.58 -3.23 29.55
N GLY A 445 -19.59 -2.38 29.87
CA GLY A 445 -19.58 -1.55 31.08
C GLY A 445 -19.11 -2.27 32.36
N PHE A 446 -18.69 -3.52 32.26
CA PHE A 446 -17.99 -4.21 33.37
C PHE A 446 -16.50 -3.89 33.29
N ASP A 447 -15.97 -3.20 34.29
CA ASP A 447 -14.58 -2.79 34.36
C ASP A 447 -13.65 -4.01 34.56
N LEU A 448 -12.59 -4.07 33.77
CA LEU A 448 -11.61 -5.15 33.75
C LEU A 448 -10.17 -4.60 33.72
N ASP A 449 -9.20 -5.45 34.02
CA ASP A 449 -7.78 -5.25 33.72
C ASP A 449 -7.22 -6.53 33.11
N LEU A 450 -7.74 -6.92 31.95
CA LEU A 450 -7.53 -8.24 31.34
C LEU A 450 -6.49 -8.15 30.20
N PRO A 451 -5.31 -8.80 30.33
CA PRO A 451 -4.44 -9.01 29.18
C PRO A 451 -5.11 -9.95 28.18
N PRO A 452 -5.24 -9.59 26.89
CA PRO A 452 -5.83 -10.47 25.87
C PRO A 452 -4.84 -11.57 25.45
N THR A 453 -4.73 -12.65 26.26
CA THR A 453 -3.92 -13.84 25.97
C THR A 453 -4.61 -14.77 24.98
N GLU A 454 -3.91 -15.81 24.51
CA GLU A 454 -4.41 -16.73 23.48
C GLU A 454 -5.74 -17.38 23.84
N HIS A 455 -5.90 -17.83 25.11
CA HIS A 455 -7.13 -18.46 25.56
C HIS A 455 -7.80 -17.67 26.69
N LEU A 456 -9.06 -17.34 26.47
CA LEU A 456 -9.89 -16.61 27.44
C LEU A 456 -11.21 -17.34 27.67
N LEU A 457 -11.76 -17.18 28.85
CA LEU A 457 -13.11 -17.64 29.21
C LEU A 457 -13.90 -16.49 29.79
N PHE A 458 -15.10 -16.28 29.29
CA PHE A 458 -16.03 -15.27 29.79
C PHE A 458 -17.30 -15.94 30.31
N LEU A 459 -17.76 -15.51 31.51
CA LEU A 459 -19.04 -15.90 32.10
C LEU A 459 -19.80 -14.67 32.54
N GLN A 460 -21.08 -14.59 32.16
CA GLN A 460 -22.02 -13.62 32.71
C GLN A 460 -23.04 -14.35 33.56
N TYR A 461 -23.24 -13.90 34.78
CA TYR A 461 -24.08 -14.58 35.77
C TYR A 461 -24.59 -13.63 36.85
N SER A 462 -25.67 -14.02 37.57
CA SER A 462 -26.13 -13.29 38.75
C SER A 462 -25.16 -13.46 39.92
N ASP A 463 -24.63 -12.35 40.47
CA ASP A 463 -23.60 -12.35 41.50
C ASP A 463 -24.09 -13.10 42.76
N ARG A 464 -23.41 -14.23 43.07
CA ARG A 464 -23.72 -15.05 44.23
C ARG A 464 -22.44 -15.78 44.74
N PRO A 465 -22.39 -16.08 46.05
CA PRO A 465 -21.30 -16.86 46.61
C PRO A 465 -21.17 -18.25 45.95
N GLY A 466 -19.92 -18.73 45.81
CA GLY A 466 -19.60 -20.08 45.32
C GLY A 466 -19.27 -20.21 43.87
N VAL A 467 -19.67 -19.28 43.00
CA VAL A 467 -19.43 -19.35 41.54
C VAL A 467 -17.93 -19.44 41.20
N VAL A 468 -17.10 -18.60 41.82
CA VAL A 468 -15.62 -18.64 41.64
C VAL A 468 -15.05 -20.01 42.00
N GLY A 469 -15.50 -20.59 43.12
CA GLY A 469 -15.06 -21.92 43.56
C GLY A 469 -15.48 -23.04 42.60
N ALA A 470 -16.73 -22.97 42.09
CA ALA A 470 -17.22 -23.94 41.10
C ALA A 470 -16.41 -23.89 39.79
N VAL A 471 -16.23 -22.69 39.21
CA VAL A 471 -15.44 -22.50 38.00
C VAL A 471 -13.99 -22.98 38.17
N GLY A 472 -13.32 -22.57 39.27
CA GLY A 472 -11.96 -22.99 39.57
C GLY A 472 -11.84 -24.51 39.78
N GLY A 473 -12.82 -25.15 40.44
CA GLY A 473 -12.87 -26.61 40.65
C GLY A 473 -13.03 -27.37 39.34
N ILE A 474 -13.93 -26.94 38.46
CA ILE A 474 -14.19 -27.59 37.15
C ILE A 474 -12.95 -27.49 36.25
N ILE A 475 -12.39 -26.29 36.08
CA ILE A 475 -11.23 -26.05 35.22
C ILE A 475 -9.99 -26.80 35.77
N GLY A 476 -9.75 -26.73 37.09
CA GLY A 476 -8.65 -27.45 37.74
C GLY A 476 -8.78 -28.98 37.62
N SER A 477 -10.01 -29.52 37.75
CA SER A 477 -10.27 -30.96 37.55
C SER A 477 -10.05 -31.42 36.12
N ALA A 478 -10.20 -30.52 35.15
CA ALA A 478 -9.86 -30.76 33.74
C ALA A 478 -8.35 -30.67 33.44
N GLY A 479 -7.51 -30.39 34.45
CA GLY A 479 -6.07 -30.24 34.29
C GLY A 479 -5.64 -28.94 33.60
N ILE A 480 -6.51 -27.95 33.56
CA ILE A 480 -6.25 -26.65 32.91
C ILE A 480 -5.90 -25.62 34.02
N ASN A 481 -4.82 -24.89 33.78
CA ASN A 481 -4.40 -23.85 34.70
C ASN A 481 -5.08 -22.52 34.42
N ILE A 482 -5.37 -21.74 35.45
CA ILE A 482 -5.91 -20.38 35.40
C ILE A 482 -4.75 -19.42 35.68
N ALA A 483 -4.30 -18.70 34.66
CA ALA A 483 -3.21 -17.72 34.76
C ALA A 483 -3.67 -16.39 35.36
N GLY A 484 -4.94 -16.05 35.18
CA GLY A 484 -5.56 -14.85 35.73
C GLY A 484 -7.07 -14.97 35.77
N MET A 485 -7.69 -14.33 36.79
CA MET A 485 -9.14 -14.29 36.95
C MET A 485 -9.56 -12.92 37.45
N GLN A 486 -10.61 -12.39 36.86
CA GLN A 486 -11.25 -11.14 37.29
C GLN A 486 -12.77 -11.32 37.35
N VAL A 487 -13.38 -10.69 38.32
CA VAL A 487 -14.81 -10.64 38.49
C VAL A 487 -15.22 -9.19 38.65
N ALA A 488 -15.88 -8.66 37.63
CA ALA A 488 -16.53 -7.36 37.68
C ALA A 488 -18.03 -7.55 37.94
N ARG A 489 -18.66 -6.62 38.65
CA ARG A 489 -20.08 -6.67 38.98
C ARG A 489 -20.71 -5.28 38.89
N SER A 490 -21.96 -5.23 38.45
CA SER A 490 -22.70 -3.98 38.39
C SER A 490 -22.97 -3.43 39.79
N GLU A 491 -23.43 -4.32 40.69
CA GLU A 491 -23.66 -4.08 42.14
C GLU A 491 -23.66 -5.42 42.90
N ALA A 492 -23.65 -5.36 44.23
CA ALA A 492 -23.71 -6.57 45.05
C ALA A 492 -25.03 -7.31 44.85
N GLY A 493 -25.00 -8.56 44.39
CA GLY A 493 -26.17 -9.37 44.06
C GLY A 493 -26.80 -9.06 42.70
N GLY A 494 -26.23 -8.12 41.90
CA GLY A 494 -26.63 -7.82 40.53
C GLY A 494 -25.99 -8.75 39.51
N GLU A 495 -25.74 -8.27 38.31
CA GLU A 495 -25.01 -9.02 37.27
C GLU A 495 -23.50 -8.95 37.50
N ALA A 496 -22.83 -10.02 37.17
CA ALA A 496 -21.37 -10.13 37.22
C ALA A 496 -20.81 -10.69 35.91
N LEU A 497 -19.67 -10.17 35.49
CA LEU A 497 -18.85 -10.70 34.43
C LEU A 497 -17.56 -11.27 35.01
N MET A 498 -17.31 -12.56 34.82
CA MET A 498 -16.05 -13.20 35.13
C MET A 498 -15.25 -13.40 33.85
N ALA A 499 -14.00 -12.94 33.85
CA ALA A 499 -13.04 -13.11 32.76
C ALA A 499 -11.81 -13.84 33.25
N LEU A 500 -11.40 -14.91 32.55
CA LEU A 500 -10.23 -15.72 32.92
C LEU A 500 -9.25 -15.81 31.75
N ASN A 501 -7.97 -15.79 32.12
CA ASN A 501 -6.87 -16.24 31.27
C ASN A 501 -6.57 -17.70 31.60
N ILE A 502 -6.63 -18.59 30.64
CA ILE A 502 -6.43 -20.04 30.80
C ILE A 502 -5.36 -20.54 29.83
N ASP A 503 -4.69 -21.64 30.17
CA ASP A 503 -3.54 -22.14 29.42
C ASP A 503 -3.93 -22.92 28.16
N SER A 504 -5.21 -23.34 28.04
CA SER A 504 -5.73 -24.04 26.84
C SER A 504 -7.24 -23.82 26.67
N ALA A 505 -7.73 -24.04 25.45
CA ALA A 505 -9.16 -23.95 25.15
C ALA A 505 -9.97 -25.03 25.90
N LEU A 506 -11.17 -24.67 26.35
CA LEU A 506 -12.09 -25.59 26.99
C LEU A 506 -12.86 -26.44 25.97
N THR A 507 -13.08 -27.71 26.30
CA THR A 507 -13.93 -28.56 25.47
C THR A 507 -15.42 -28.21 25.64
N PRO A 508 -16.30 -28.56 24.70
CA PRO A 508 -17.73 -28.33 24.82
C PRO A 508 -18.36 -28.94 26.10
N GLU A 509 -17.84 -30.10 26.55
CA GLU A 509 -18.31 -30.78 27.75
C GLU A 509 -17.98 -29.97 29.01
N ILE A 510 -16.77 -29.40 29.10
CA ILE A 510 -16.35 -28.55 30.22
C ILE A 510 -17.18 -27.28 30.26
N LEU A 511 -17.42 -26.68 29.08
CA LEU A 511 -18.26 -25.46 28.97
C LEU A 511 -19.70 -25.74 29.41
N ALA A 512 -20.27 -26.89 29.02
CA ALA A 512 -21.61 -27.31 29.46
C ALA A 512 -21.66 -27.54 30.99
N GLN A 513 -20.63 -28.14 31.57
CA GLN A 513 -20.53 -28.32 33.02
C GLN A 513 -20.42 -26.97 33.75
N VAL A 514 -19.60 -26.04 33.24
CA VAL A 514 -19.52 -24.68 33.82
C VAL A 514 -20.87 -24.00 33.79
N LEU A 515 -21.56 -24.04 32.64
CA LEU A 515 -22.87 -23.44 32.46
C LEU A 515 -23.89 -24.01 33.47
N GLN A 516 -23.92 -25.35 33.61
CA GLN A 516 -24.87 -26.04 34.49
C GLN A 516 -24.62 -25.75 35.96
N GLU A 517 -23.37 -25.81 36.44
CA GLU A 517 -23.05 -25.64 37.85
C GLU A 517 -23.07 -24.18 38.31
N THR A 518 -22.75 -23.24 37.40
CA THR A 518 -22.78 -21.81 37.71
C THR A 518 -24.16 -21.18 37.49
N GLY A 519 -25.01 -21.78 36.66
CA GLY A 519 -26.27 -21.16 36.21
C GLY A 519 -26.04 -19.84 35.46
N ALA A 520 -24.90 -19.72 34.78
CA ALA A 520 -24.55 -18.52 34.05
C ALA A 520 -25.49 -18.30 32.84
N ASP A 521 -25.77 -17.05 32.54
CA ASP A 521 -26.58 -16.67 31.36
C ASP A 521 -25.77 -16.79 30.06
N LEU A 522 -24.43 -16.61 30.17
CA LEU A 522 -23.48 -16.73 29.07
C LEU A 522 -22.21 -17.41 29.56
N VAL A 523 -21.73 -18.38 28.79
CA VAL A 523 -20.37 -18.95 28.91
C VAL A 523 -19.75 -19.00 27.51
N ARG A 524 -18.61 -18.37 27.32
CA ARG A 524 -17.90 -18.33 26.03
C ARG A 524 -16.40 -18.52 26.24
N THR A 525 -15.82 -19.44 25.49
CA THR A 525 -14.37 -19.53 25.35
C THR A 525 -13.93 -18.80 24.08
N VAL A 526 -12.85 -18.06 24.20
CA VAL A 526 -12.24 -17.30 23.10
C VAL A 526 -10.84 -17.81 22.89
N THR A 527 -10.53 -18.25 21.68
CA THR A 527 -9.16 -18.50 21.25
C THR A 527 -8.79 -17.41 20.26
N LEU A 528 -7.90 -16.51 20.69
CA LEU A 528 -7.43 -15.41 19.88
C LEU A 528 -6.46 -15.90 18.81
N VAL A 529 -6.73 -15.53 17.57
CA VAL A 529 -5.87 -15.83 16.41
C VAL A 529 -5.06 -14.58 16.08
N SER A 530 -3.74 -14.74 15.93
CA SER A 530 -2.81 -13.65 15.58
C SER A 530 -2.65 -13.47 14.06
#